data_1d94880cf5bf18f4141254b7b3bc2bfc
#
_entry.id   1d94880cf5bf18f4141254b7b3bc2bfc
#
_cell.length_a   1.000
_cell.length_b   1.000
_cell.length_c   1.000
_cell.angle_alpha   90.00
_cell.angle_beta   90.00
_cell.angle_gamma   90.00
#
_symmetry.space_group_name_H-M   'P 1'
#
loop_
_entity.id
_entity.type
_entity.pdbx_description
1 polymer ?
#
loop_
_entity_poly.entity_id
_entity_poly.type
_entity_poly.pdbx_seq_one_letter_code
_entity_poly.pdbx_strand_id
1 'polypeptide(L)'
;MSPDRRATATDLHVIAAGAFEHVLHALAGPFREQTGHVLRSGITNAGGVIKKLEADEPVDVVMTSSAGIDALAAKGRVDPATKREAGRMRLGVAMSPSAADPDLATADTLRAALLAAPGVAYIDPKGGGTSGPYFVTLFGRLGLSAEIDRKGVLCATGKEVVRAVASGRATIGLTQASELIGVEGVRFAGHLPADLQLVSVYCAAVASRAASPGAAMDFIRFVTGPRGAERFRAAGWDVGSASA
;
A
#
# COMPACT_ATOMS: atom_id res chain seq x y z
N MET A 1 21.83 -33.25 -20.80
CA MET A 1 21.81 -31.87 -21.32
C MET A 1 20.35 -31.48 -21.52
N SER A 2 19.74 -30.85 -20.52
CA SER A 2 18.39 -30.32 -20.67
C SER A 2 18.46 -28.98 -21.42
N PRO A 3 17.58 -28.73 -22.40
CA PRO A 3 17.58 -27.48 -23.13
C PRO A 3 17.21 -26.34 -22.18
N ASP A 4 18.07 -25.34 -22.16
CA ASP A 4 17.93 -24.06 -21.50
C ASP A 4 16.59 -23.40 -21.94
N ARG A 5 15.54 -23.54 -21.13
CA ARG A 5 14.29 -22.79 -21.30
C ARG A 5 14.56 -21.34 -20.87
N ARG A 6 15.27 -20.59 -21.66
CA ARG A 6 15.17 -19.13 -21.61
C ARG A 6 13.73 -18.78 -21.99
N ALA A 7 12.89 -18.58 -20.96
CA ALA A 7 11.58 -18.01 -21.18
C ALA A 7 11.76 -16.71 -21.99
N THR A 8 10.99 -16.55 -23.05
CA THR A 8 11.00 -15.31 -23.84
C THR A 8 10.69 -14.14 -22.91
N ALA A 9 11.54 -13.12 -22.94
CA ALA A 9 11.33 -11.92 -22.14
C ALA A 9 9.91 -11.36 -22.40
N THR A 10 9.17 -11.09 -21.35
CA THR A 10 7.77 -10.64 -21.42
C THR A 10 7.62 -9.35 -20.63
N ASP A 11 6.88 -8.40 -21.17
CA ASP A 11 6.36 -7.26 -20.41
C ASP A 11 5.22 -7.76 -19.54
N LEU A 12 5.38 -7.66 -18.21
CA LEU A 12 4.41 -8.10 -17.22
C LEU A 12 3.67 -6.89 -16.65
N HIS A 13 2.38 -6.80 -16.93
CA HIS A 13 1.53 -5.71 -16.47
C HIS A 13 1.02 -5.96 -15.05
N VAL A 14 1.50 -5.16 -14.09
CA VAL A 14 1.14 -5.24 -12.68
C VAL A 14 0.32 -4.02 -12.31
N ILE A 15 -0.90 -4.19 -11.80
CA ILE A 15 -1.67 -3.11 -11.18
C ILE A 15 -1.64 -3.26 -9.66
N ALA A 16 -1.30 -2.18 -8.96
CA ALA A 16 -1.10 -2.25 -7.52
C ALA A 16 -1.69 -1.05 -6.76
N ALA A 17 -2.12 -1.32 -5.51
CA ALA A 17 -2.45 -0.27 -4.56
C ALA A 17 -1.21 0.53 -4.14
N GLY A 18 -1.38 1.82 -3.78
CA GLY A 18 -0.30 2.76 -3.48
C GLY A 18 0.74 2.25 -2.48
N ALA A 19 0.30 1.46 -1.49
CA ALA A 19 1.20 0.86 -0.51
C ALA A 19 2.36 0.05 -1.11
N PHE A 20 2.19 -0.50 -2.33
CA PHE A 20 3.22 -1.29 -3.02
C PHE A 20 4.22 -0.47 -3.83
N GLU A 21 4.02 0.82 -4.02
CA GLU A 21 4.77 1.61 -5.00
C GLU A 21 6.28 1.51 -4.81
N HIS A 22 6.77 1.85 -3.61
CA HIS A 22 8.20 1.85 -3.32
C HIS A 22 8.83 0.46 -3.46
N VAL A 23 8.14 -0.58 -3.00
CA VAL A 23 8.67 -1.94 -3.06
C VAL A 23 8.65 -2.48 -4.50
N LEU A 24 7.65 -2.16 -5.31
CA LEU A 24 7.62 -2.56 -6.73
C LEU A 24 8.76 -1.93 -7.52
N HIS A 25 9.06 -0.65 -7.28
CA HIS A 25 10.22 0.00 -7.89
C HIS A 25 11.53 -0.70 -7.49
N ALA A 26 11.68 -1.06 -6.21
CA ALA A 26 12.87 -1.75 -5.72
C ALA A 26 13.01 -3.20 -6.23
N LEU A 27 11.91 -3.84 -6.64
CA LEU A 27 11.87 -5.22 -7.14
C LEU A 27 12.06 -5.32 -8.65
N ALA A 28 11.80 -4.27 -9.43
CA ALA A 28 11.79 -4.31 -10.88
C ALA A 28 13.13 -4.75 -11.49
N GLY A 29 14.25 -4.18 -11.04
CA GLY A 29 15.60 -4.55 -11.46
C GLY A 29 15.94 -6.00 -11.11
N PRO A 30 15.93 -6.38 -9.83
CA PRO A 30 16.21 -7.76 -9.39
C PRO A 30 15.32 -8.82 -10.05
N PHE A 31 14.05 -8.54 -10.30
CA PHE A 31 13.15 -9.47 -11.00
C PHE A 31 13.58 -9.66 -12.46
N ARG A 32 13.90 -8.55 -13.15
CA ARG A 32 14.39 -8.60 -14.54
C ARG A 32 15.70 -9.36 -14.64
N GLU A 33 16.64 -9.14 -13.71
CA GLU A 33 17.92 -9.86 -13.69
C GLU A 33 17.73 -11.36 -13.52
N GLN A 34 16.79 -11.78 -12.69
CA GLN A 34 16.54 -13.19 -12.39
C GLN A 34 15.77 -13.92 -13.49
N THR A 35 14.81 -13.24 -14.16
CA THR A 35 13.83 -13.89 -15.03
C THR A 35 13.87 -13.42 -16.49
N GLY A 36 14.48 -12.27 -16.76
CA GLY A 36 14.42 -11.57 -18.06
C GLY A 36 13.12 -10.78 -18.28
N HIS A 37 12.08 -10.95 -17.46
CA HIS A 37 10.81 -10.24 -17.60
C HIS A 37 10.92 -8.79 -17.14
N VAL A 38 10.13 -7.90 -17.74
CA VAL A 38 10.09 -6.47 -17.42
C VAL A 38 8.77 -6.13 -16.74
N LEU A 39 8.81 -5.51 -15.56
CA LEU A 39 7.62 -5.04 -14.88
C LEU A 39 7.12 -3.72 -15.48
N ARG A 40 5.84 -3.68 -15.82
CA ARG A 40 5.07 -2.49 -16.19
C ARG A 40 4.05 -2.24 -15.07
N SER A 41 4.45 -1.51 -14.04
CA SER A 41 3.59 -1.28 -12.88
C SER A 41 2.73 -0.03 -13.03
N GLY A 42 1.41 -0.18 -12.85
CA GLY A 42 0.45 0.89 -12.66
C GLY A 42 0.06 1.00 -11.19
N ILE A 43 0.21 2.19 -10.61
CA ILE A 43 -0.11 2.44 -9.20
C ILE A 43 -1.36 3.30 -9.09
N THR A 44 -2.29 2.88 -8.22
CA THR A 44 -3.51 3.62 -7.90
C THR A 44 -3.97 3.30 -6.48
N ASN A 45 -5.10 3.81 -6.02
CA ASN A 45 -5.69 3.35 -4.75
C ASN A 45 -6.43 2.00 -4.94
N ALA A 46 -6.81 1.35 -3.84
CA ALA A 46 -7.47 0.04 -3.88
C ALA A 46 -8.76 0.02 -4.73
N GLY A 47 -9.57 1.09 -4.67
CA GLY A 47 -10.76 1.24 -5.50
C GLY A 47 -10.44 1.41 -6.98
N GLY A 48 -9.36 2.12 -7.29
CA GLY A 48 -8.84 2.28 -8.65
C GLY A 48 -8.38 0.96 -9.25
N VAL A 49 -7.73 0.09 -8.45
CA VAL A 49 -7.37 -1.28 -8.90
C VAL A 49 -8.61 -2.04 -9.34
N ILE A 50 -9.67 -2.02 -8.53
CA ILE A 50 -10.94 -2.71 -8.85
C ILE A 50 -11.54 -2.15 -10.14
N LYS A 51 -11.64 -0.81 -10.27
CA LYS A 51 -12.20 -0.16 -11.46
C LYS A 51 -11.45 -0.50 -12.74
N LYS A 52 -10.12 -0.56 -12.71
CA LYS A 52 -9.30 -0.92 -13.87
C LYS A 52 -9.55 -2.36 -14.34
N LEU A 53 -9.66 -3.30 -13.41
CA LEU A 53 -10.01 -4.67 -13.76
C LEU A 53 -11.45 -4.81 -14.28
N GLU A 54 -12.37 -4.05 -13.74
CA GLU A 54 -13.76 -4.01 -14.23
C GLU A 54 -13.87 -3.40 -15.62
N ALA A 55 -12.97 -2.49 -15.98
CA ALA A 55 -12.85 -1.89 -17.32
C ALA A 55 -12.07 -2.78 -18.32
N ASP A 56 -11.72 -4.01 -17.94
CA ASP A 56 -10.96 -4.97 -18.76
C ASP A 56 -9.61 -4.44 -19.26
N GLU A 57 -8.96 -3.53 -18.49
CA GLU A 57 -7.59 -3.11 -18.80
C GLU A 57 -6.64 -4.31 -18.80
N PRO A 58 -5.64 -4.37 -19.72
CA PRO A 58 -4.65 -5.44 -19.76
C PRO A 58 -3.84 -5.49 -18.46
N VAL A 59 -3.99 -6.55 -17.67
CA VAL A 59 -3.30 -6.77 -16.40
C VAL A 59 -2.97 -8.25 -16.28
N ASP A 60 -1.74 -8.55 -15.85
CA ASP A 60 -1.29 -9.91 -15.54
C ASP A 60 -1.35 -10.20 -14.04
N VAL A 61 -0.91 -9.24 -13.21
CA VAL A 61 -0.89 -9.38 -11.75
C VAL A 61 -1.61 -8.23 -11.08
N VAL A 62 -2.41 -8.56 -10.09
CA VAL A 62 -3.14 -7.62 -9.23
C VAL A 62 -2.56 -7.66 -7.83
N MET A 63 -2.24 -6.50 -7.25
CA MET A 63 -1.73 -6.38 -5.88
C MET A 63 -2.55 -5.34 -5.11
N THR A 64 -3.37 -5.81 -4.16
CA THR A 64 -4.23 -4.95 -3.34
C THR A 64 -4.52 -5.59 -1.98
N SER A 65 -5.43 -5.01 -1.19
CA SER A 65 -5.85 -5.63 0.08
C SER A 65 -6.42 -7.02 -0.12
N SER A 66 -6.29 -7.90 0.87
CA SER A 66 -6.86 -9.25 0.84
C SER A 66 -8.34 -9.23 0.48
N ALA A 67 -9.13 -8.34 1.12
CA ALA A 67 -10.54 -8.16 0.81
C ALA A 67 -10.78 -7.69 -0.64
N GLY A 68 -9.89 -6.85 -1.19
CA GLY A 68 -9.95 -6.42 -2.59
C GLY A 68 -9.73 -7.59 -3.56
N ILE A 69 -8.74 -8.46 -3.28
CA ILE A 69 -8.53 -9.69 -4.06
C ILE A 69 -9.76 -10.60 -3.98
N ASP A 70 -10.35 -10.78 -2.79
CA ASP A 70 -11.54 -11.63 -2.61
C ASP A 70 -12.76 -11.09 -3.38
N ALA A 71 -12.96 -9.77 -3.36
CA ALA A 71 -14.01 -9.12 -4.12
C ALA A 71 -13.82 -9.29 -5.65
N LEU A 72 -12.57 -9.21 -6.13
CA LEU A 72 -12.24 -9.44 -7.54
C LEU A 72 -12.38 -10.91 -7.92
N ALA A 73 -12.01 -11.84 -7.04
CA ALA A 73 -12.21 -13.29 -7.26
C ALA A 73 -13.71 -13.64 -7.36
N ALA A 74 -14.55 -13.08 -6.48
CA ALA A 74 -16.00 -13.26 -6.52
C ALA A 74 -16.63 -12.79 -7.84
N LYS A 75 -15.99 -11.81 -8.51
CA LYS A 75 -16.40 -11.30 -9.83
C LYS A 75 -15.69 -12.00 -11.00
N GLY A 76 -14.90 -13.05 -10.74
CA GLY A 76 -14.13 -13.78 -11.76
C GLY A 76 -13.04 -12.96 -12.43
N ARG A 77 -12.50 -11.91 -11.77
CA ARG A 77 -11.47 -11.02 -12.32
C ARG A 77 -10.04 -11.43 -12.00
N VAL A 78 -9.86 -12.26 -11.00
CA VAL A 78 -8.58 -12.88 -10.64
C VAL A 78 -8.77 -14.36 -10.37
N ASP A 79 -7.73 -15.17 -10.56
CA ASP A 79 -7.71 -16.58 -10.20
C ASP A 79 -7.47 -16.72 -8.68
N PRO A 80 -8.47 -17.15 -7.88
CA PRO A 80 -8.34 -17.28 -6.44
C PRO A 80 -7.28 -18.30 -5.99
N ALA A 81 -6.99 -19.31 -6.82
CA ALA A 81 -5.97 -20.32 -6.51
C ALA A 81 -4.54 -19.73 -6.48
N THR A 82 -4.35 -18.59 -7.15
CA THR A 82 -3.06 -17.89 -7.23
C THR A 82 -2.84 -16.87 -6.13
N LYS A 83 -3.88 -16.56 -5.31
CA LYS A 83 -3.78 -15.59 -4.23
C LYS A 83 -2.66 -15.96 -3.25
N ARG A 84 -1.75 -15.00 -3.00
CA ARG A 84 -0.68 -15.14 -2.00
C ARG A 84 -0.61 -13.85 -1.17
N GLU A 85 -0.43 -13.99 0.14
CA GLU A 85 -0.14 -12.87 1.03
C GLU A 85 1.24 -12.32 0.68
N ALA A 86 1.30 -11.04 0.34
CA ALA A 86 2.54 -10.32 0.06
C ALA A 86 3.14 -9.72 1.34
N GLY A 87 2.28 -9.37 2.29
CA GLY A 87 2.67 -8.84 3.59
C GLY A 87 1.54 -8.06 4.26
N ARG A 88 1.86 -7.53 5.43
CA ARG A 88 0.95 -6.73 6.25
C ARG A 88 1.49 -5.34 6.42
N MET A 89 0.61 -4.35 6.41
CA MET A 89 0.98 -2.95 6.55
C MET A 89 0.20 -2.29 7.68
N ARG A 90 0.92 -1.54 8.49
CA ARG A 90 0.37 -0.69 9.55
C ARG A 90 0.15 0.73 9.08
N LEU A 91 -0.77 1.45 9.72
CA LEU A 91 -0.89 2.89 9.51
C LEU A 91 0.28 3.63 10.16
N GLY A 92 0.63 4.75 9.55
CA GLY A 92 1.71 5.62 9.99
C GLY A 92 1.29 7.08 10.07
N VAL A 93 2.11 7.84 10.78
CA VAL A 93 2.00 9.27 10.98
C VAL A 93 3.18 9.95 10.30
N ALA A 94 2.89 10.88 9.39
CA ALA A 94 3.86 11.79 8.79
C ALA A 94 3.78 13.15 9.45
N MET A 95 4.95 13.79 9.58
CA MET A 95 5.12 15.16 10.05
C MET A 95 5.95 15.97 9.07
N SER A 96 5.78 17.29 9.08
CA SER A 96 6.75 18.17 8.45
C SER A 96 8.15 17.92 9.08
N PRO A 97 9.24 17.95 8.30
CA PRO A 97 10.59 17.73 8.81
C PRO A 97 10.98 18.68 9.96
N SER A 98 10.44 19.90 9.98
CA SER A 98 10.71 20.92 11.00
C SER A 98 9.80 20.83 12.23
N ALA A 99 8.74 20.02 12.21
CA ALA A 99 7.84 19.88 13.34
C ALA A 99 8.43 18.98 14.43
N ALA A 100 8.08 19.25 15.70
CA ALA A 100 8.42 18.35 16.81
C ALA A 100 7.73 17.01 16.66
N ASP A 101 8.35 15.94 17.18
CA ASP A 101 7.74 14.62 17.20
C ASP A 101 6.50 14.60 18.10
N PRO A 102 5.36 14.11 17.61
CA PRO A 102 4.21 13.86 18.45
C PRO A 102 4.48 12.65 19.34
N ASP A 103 3.97 12.66 20.55
CA ASP A 103 3.88 11.44 21.33
C ASP A 103 2.76 10.55 20.74
N LEU A 104 3.12 9.35 20.32
CA LEU A 104 2.23 8.36 19.69
C LEU A 104 2.06 7.11 20.57
N ALA A 105 2.45 7.17 21.85
CA ALA A 105 2.45 5.99 22.72
C ALA A 105 1.03 5.51 23.09
N THR A 106 0.07 6.43 23.22
CA THR A 106 -1.29 6.13 23.67
C THR A 106 -2.36 6.83 22.81
N ALA A 107 -3.61 6.40 22.97
CA ALA A 107 -4.76 7.05 22.34
C ALA A 107 -4.88 8.53 22.76
N ASP A 108 -4.63 8.84 24.02
CA ASP A 108 -4.73 10.21 24.55
C ASP A 108 -3.64 11.11 23.99
N THR A 109 -2.40 10.63 23.88
CA THR A 109 -1.30 11.41 23.29
C THR A 109 -1.50 11.64 21.81
N LEU A 110 -1.95 10.63 21.03
CA LEU A 110 -2.34 10.81 19.65
C LEU A 110 -3.49 11.82 19.51
N ARG A 111 -4.52 11.72 20.37
CA ARG A 111 -5.64 12.67 20.41
C ARG A 111 -5.15 14.10 20.62
N ALA A 112 -4.27 14.30 21.59
CA ALA A 112 -3.69 15.62 21.88
C ALA A 112 -2.91 16.18 20.68
N ALA A 113 -2.09 15.35 20.01
CA ALA A 113 -1.36 15.73 18.82
C ALA A 113 -2.29 16.13 17.66
N LEU A 114 -3.34 15.33 17.41
CA LEU A 114 -4.33 15.65 16.38
C LEU A 114 -5.11 16.92 16.68
N LEU A 115 -5.42 17.20 17.96
CA LEU A 115 -6.08 18.44 18.37
C LEU A 115 -5.19 19.67 18.15
N ALA A 116 -3.91 19.57 18.53
CA ALA A 116 -2.95 20.66 18.40
C ALA A 116 -2.57 20.97 16.94
N ALA A 117 -2.69 20.01 16.03
CA ALA A 117 -2.35 20.18 14.63
C ALA A 117 -3.28 21.19 13.94
N PRO A 118 -2.77 22.23 13.27
CA PRO A 118 -3.58 23.15 12.46
C PRO A 118 -4.31 22.47 11.30
N GLY A 119 -3.74 21.43 10.72
CA GLY A 119 -4.31 20.63 9.64
C GLY A 119 -3.90 19.17 9.72
N VAL A 120 -4.82 18.25 9.38
CA VAL A 120 -4.59 16.80 9.35
C VAL A 120 -4.95 16.27 7.98
N ALA A 121 -3.95 15.79 7.23
CA ALA A 121 -4.15 15.15 5.92
C ALA A 121 -4.39 13.65 6.10
N TYR A 122 -5.39 13.12 5.44
CA TYR A 122 -5.70 11.69 5.47
C TYR A 122 -6.45 11.24 4.22
N ILE A 123 -6.50 9.93 3.99
CA ILE A 123 -7.15 9.35 2.81
C ILE A 123 -8.66 9.59 2.85
N ASP A 124 -9.20 10.11 1.74
CA ASP A 124 -10.64 10.32 1.56
C ASP A 124 -11.40 9.00 1.73
N PRO A 125 -12.34 8.91 2.69
CA PRO A 125 -13.12 7.71 2.92
C PRO A 125 -13.98 7.30 1.70
N LYS A 126 -14.31 8.24 0.83
CA LYS A 126 -15.09 8.00 -0.40
C LYS A 126 -14.21 7.64 -1.60
N GLY A 127 -12.90 7.83 -1.51
CA GLY A 127 -11.95 7.62 -2.59
C GLY A 127 -11.61 6.14 -2.90
N GLY A 128 -12.16 5.19 -2.12
CA GLY A 128 -11.91 3.75 -2.31
C GLY A 128 -10.57 3.25 -1.78
N GLY A 129 -9.84 4.07 -1.02
CA GLY A 129 -8.63 3.64 -0.32
C GLY A 129 -8.96 2.77 0.91
N THR A 130 -8.01 1.90 1.32
CA THR A 130 -8.23 0.96 2.45
C THR A 130 -8.29 1.66 3.80
N SER A 131 -7.52 2.73 4.01
CA SER A 131 -7.39 3.41 5.30
C SER A 131 -8.41 4.53 5.53
N GLY A 132 -8.99 5.10 4.48
CA GLY A 132 -9.94 6.22 4.58
C GLY A 132 -11.12 5.94 5.50
N PRO A 133 -11.91 4.87 5.28
CA PRO A 133 -13.03 4.51 6.16
C PRO A 133 -12.60 4.26 7.60
N TYR A 134 -11.40 3.71 7.81
CA TYR A 134 -10.87 3.48 9.15
C TYR A 134 -10.59 4.80 9.89
N PHE A 135 -10.03 5.81 9.21
CA PHE A 135 -9.76 7.10 9.84
C PHE A 135 -11.03 7.78 10.35
N VAL A 136 -12.15 7.66 9.64
CA VAL A 136 -13.45 8.16 10.14
C VAL A 136 -13.83 7.48 11.47
N THR A 137 -13.68 6.16 11.53
CA THR A 137 -13.92 5.39 12.77
C THR A 137 -12.95 5.78 13.89
N LEU A 138 -11.66 5.97 13.55
CA LEU A 138 -10.63 6.40 14.50
C LEU A 138 -10.96 7.77 15.10
N PHE A 139 -11.32 8.75 14.28
CA PHE A 139 -11.68 10.08 14.75
C PHE A 139 -12.94 10.06 15.62
N GLY A 140 -13.92 9.21 15.28
CA GLY A 140 -15.10 8.98 16.15
C GLY A 140 -14.72 8.41 17.51
N ARG A 141 -13.86 7.39 17.56
CA ARG A 141 -13.36 6.79 18.81
C ARG A 141 -12.60 7.80 19.69
N LEU A 142 -11.87 8.71 19.08
CA LEU A 142 -11.10 9.76 19.76
C LEU A 142 -11.96 10.99 20.12
N GLY A 143 -13.23 11.03 19.71
CA GLY A 143 -14.11 12.20 19.92
C GLY A 143 -13.66 13.43 19.15
N LEU A 144 -13.06 13.24 17.94
CA LEU A 144 -12.46 14.30 17.11
C LEU A 144 -13.22 14.58 15.81
N SER A 145 -14.34 13.89 15.53
CA SER A 145 -15.02 13.99 14.23
C SER A 145 -15.27 15.46 13.81
N ALA A 146 -15.93 16.25 14.67
CA ALA A 146 -16.23 17.65 14.37
C ALA A 146 -14.97 18.52 14.17
N GLU A 147 -13.90 18.24 14.91
CA GLU A 147 -12.64 18.96 14.79
C GLU A 147 -11.93 18.61 13.46
N ILE A 148 -11.94 17.34 13.08
CA ILE A 148 -11.35 16.90 11.82
C ILE A 148 -12.18 17.34 10.63
N ASP A 149 -13.52 17.39 10.71
CA ASP A 149 -14.38 17.95 9.65
C ASP A 149 -14.01 19.41 9.34
N ARG A 150 -13.56 20.17 10.36
CA ARG A 150 -13.19 21.59 10.22
C ARG A 150 -11.79 21.79 9.62
N LYS A 151 -10.82 20.93 9.90
CA LYS A 151 -9.39 21.11 9.55
C LYS A 151 -8.78 19.95 8.76
N GLY A 152 -9.58 18.96 8.41
CA GLY A 152 -9.12 17.79 7.65
C GLY A 152 -8.84 18.12 6.20
N VAL A 153 -7.73 17.62 5.69
CA VAL A 153 -7.32 17.69 4.29
C VAL A 153 -7.51 16.32 3.67
N LEU A 154 -8.60 16.15 2.93
CA LEU A 154 -8.90 14.90 2.23
C LEU A 154 -7.96 14.70 1.04
N CYS A 155 -7.39 13.51 0.93
CA CYS A 155 -6.43 13.13 -0.09
C CYS A 155 -6.86 11.83 -0.78
N ALA A 156 -6.77 11.77 -2.10
CA ALA A 156 -7.13 10.57 -2.85
C ALA A 156 -6.08 9.44 -2.72
N THR A 157 -4.82 9.80 -2.44
CA THR A 157 -3.68 8.88 -2.39
C THR A 157 -2.70 9.25 -1.26
N GLY A 158 -1.86 8.29 -0.84
CA GLY A 158 -0.78 8.56 0.12
C GLY A 158 0.21 9.62 -0.38
N LYS A 159 0.48 9.66 -1.68
CA LYS A 159 1.29 10.76 -2.28
C LYS A 159 0.68 12.14 -2.03
N GLU A 160 -0.63 12.26 -2.09
CA GLU A 160 -1.30 13.53 -1.80
C GLU A 160 -1.23 13.88 -0.32
N VAL A 161 -1.29 12.88 0.58
CA VAL A 161 -1.04 13.07 2.01
C VAL A 161 0.37 13.63 2.22
N VAL A 162 1.39 13.01 1.61
CA VAL A 162 2.79 13.50 1.66
C VAL A 162 2.88 14.94 1.15
N ARG A 163 2.30 15.24 -0.02
CA ARG A 163 2.31 16.59 -0.59
C ARG A 163 1.61 17.62 0.30
N ALA A 164 0.51 17.24 0.94
CA ALA A 164 -0.22 18.13 1.84
C ALA A 164 0.64 18.50 3.07
N VAL A 165 1.40 17.55 3.61
CA VAL A 165 2.32 17.80 4.72
C VAL A 165 3.56 18.58 4.25
N ALA A 166 4.18 18.17 3.16
CA ALA A 166 5.38 18.82 2.62
C ALA A 166 5.15 20.28 2.22
N SER A 167 3.94 20.60 1.74
CA SER A 167 3.54 21.98 1.38
C SER A 167 3.04 22.82 2.55
N GLY A 168 2.95 22.27 3.76
CA GLY A 168 2.42 22.96 4.94
C GLY A 168 0.88 23.09 4.97
N ARG A 169 0.14 22.49 4.04
CA ARG A 169 -1.33 22.44 4.08
C ARG A 169 -1.85 21.62 5.27
N ALA A 170 -1.06 20.70 5.75
CA ALA A 170 -1.29 19.93 6.97
C ALA A 170 0.02 19.80 7.74
N THR A 171 -0.06 19.68 9.05
CA THR A 171 1.11 19.40 9.91
C THR A 171 1.25 17.92 10.20
N ILE A 172 0.14 17.19 10.18
CA ILE A 172 0.09 15.73 10.37
C ILE A 172 -0.50 15.09 9.12
N GLY A 173 0.11 13.99 8.66
CA GLY A 173 -0.40 13.14 7.60
C GLY A 173 -0.61 11.72 8.08
N LEU A 174 -1.75 11.12 7.74
CA LEU A 174 -2.13 9.76 8.14
C LEU A 174 -2.38 8.90 6.89
N THR A 175 -1.58 7.85 6.70
CA THR A 175 -1.76 6.86 5.63
C THR A 175 -1.04 5.55 5.95
N GLN A 176 -0.86 4.64 4.99
CA GLN A 176 -0.07 3.43 5.16
C GLN A 176 1.41 3.78 5.39
N ALA A 177 2.07 3.11 6.31
CA ALA A 177 3.46 3.45 6.69
C ALA A 177 4.43 3.33 5.51
N SER A 178 4.22 2.38 4.58
CA SER A 178 5.06 2.23 3.37
C SER A 178 4.99 3.43 2.41
N GLU A 179 3.97 4.27 2.52
CA GLU A 179 3.82 5.50 1.73
C GLU A 179 4.52 6.70 2.38
N LEU A 180 5.11 6.51 3.57
CA LEU A 180 5.75 7.55 4.39
C LEU A 180 7.23 7.29 4.67
N ILE A 181 7.61 6.00 4.82
CA ILE A 181 8.97 5.60 5.21
C ILE A 181 9.93 5.89 4.05
N GLY A 182 10.96 6.69 4.33
CA GLY A 182 12.00 7.06 3.35
C GLY A 182 11.52 8.02 2.26
N VAL A 183 10.34 8.65 2.42
CA VAL A 183 9.79 9.60 1.44
C VAL A 183 10.29 11.01 1.73
N GLU A 184 10.84 11.66 0.70
CA GLU A 184 11.34 13.03 0.77
C GLU A 184 10.20 14.04 1.05
N GLY A 185 10.53 15.09 1.79
CA GLY A 185 9.61 16.19 2.13
C GLY A 185 8.74 15.94 3.36
N VAL A 186 8.75 14.73 3.92
CA VAL A 186 8.08 14.40 5.19
C VAL A 186 8.99 13.55 6.08
N ARG A 187 8.70 13.54 7.37
CA ARG A 187 9.33 12.65 8.33
C ARG A 187 8.29 11.64 8.83
N PHE A 188 8.64 10.35 8.77
CA PHE A 188 7.86 9.31 9.40
C PHE A 188 8.03 9.41 10.92
N ALA A 189 6.98 9.84 11.62
CA ALA A 189 7.01 10.04 13.09
C ALA A 189 6.77 8.75 13.87
N GLY A 190 6.18 7.74 13.24
CA GLY A 190 5.88 6.46 13.86
C GLY A 190 4.55 5.86 13.42
N HIS A 191 4.19 4.77 14.06
CA HIS A 191 2.92 4.10 13.87
C HIS A 191 1.85 4.66 14.81
N LEU A 192 0.58 4.39 14.53
CA LEU A 192 -0.50 4.66 15.49
C LEU A 192 -0.30 3.81 16.75
N PRO A 193 -0.84 4.24 17.92
CA PRO A 193 -0.89 3.43 19.14
C PRO A 193 -1.47 2.03 18.85
N ALA A 194 -1.00 1.02 19.58
CA ALA A 194 -1.33 -0.38 19.30
C ALA A 194 -2.84 -0.68 19.32
N ASP A 195 -3.57 -0.07 20.25
CA ASP A 195 -5.02 -0.19 20.44
C ASP A 195 -5.83 0.56 19.36
N LEU A 196 -5.18 1.47 18.65
CA LEU A 196 -5.74 2.25 17.53
C LEU A 196 -5.11 1.87 16.18
N GLN A 197 -4.34 0.79 16.11
CA GLN A 197 -3.67 0.40 14.89
C GLN A 197 -4.57 -0.44 13.99
N LEU A 198 -4.62 -0.08 12.70
CA LEU A 198 -5.12 -0.96 11.66
C LEU A 198 -3.95 -1.69 11.01
N VAL A 199 -4.01 -3.01 10.99
CA VAL A 199 -3.10 -3.87 10.22
C VAL A 199 -3.85 -4.37 8.99
N SER A 200 -3.44 -3.91 7.83
CA SER A 200 -4.02 -4.33 6.55
C SER A 200 -3.21 -5.47 5.95
N VAL A 201 -3.87 -6.56 5.60
CA VAL A 201 -3.27 -7.68 4.85
C VAL A 201 -3.36 -7.37 3.37
N TYR A 202 -2.24 -7.46 2.68
CA TYR A 202 -2.14 -7.25 1.24
C TYR A 202 -1.73 -8.53 0.53
N CYS A 203 -2.35 -8.76 -0.63
CA CYS A 203 -2.15 -9.96 -1.42
C CYS A 203 -1.83 -9.62 -2.88
N ALA A 204 -1.23 -10.59 -3.56
CA ALA A 204 -1.09 -10.63 -5.01
C ALA A 204 -1.90 -11.79 -5.57
N ALA A 205 -2.43 -11.64 -6.78
CA ALA A 205 -3.12 -12.70 -7.52
C ALA A 205 -2.92 -12.50 -9.04
N VAL A 206 -3.01 -13.58 -9.81
CA VAL A 206 -3.01 -13.53 -11.28
C VAL A 206 -4.38 -13.05 -11.76
N ALA A 207 -4.40 -12.10 -12.70
CA ALA A 207 -5.64 -11.67 -13.34
C ALA A 207 -6.22 -12.80 -14.20
N SER A 208 -7.55 -12.99 -14.22
CA SER A 208 -8.18 -14.07 -14.97
C SER A 208 -7.95 -14.00 -16.49
N ARG A 209 -7.59 -12.81 -17.00
CA ARG A 209 -7.28 -12.57 -18.41
C ARG A 209 -5.80 -12.24 -18.64
N ALA A 210 -4.92 -12.67 -17.74
CA ALA A 210 -3.49 -12.45 -17.88
C ALA A 210 -2.98 -12.99 -19.22
N ALA A 211 -2.24 -12.18 -19.96
CA ALA A 211 -1.61 -12.59 -21.21
C ALA A 211 -0.47 -13.59 -20.96
N SER A 212 0.17 -13.51 -19.80
CA SER A 212 1.31 -14.33 -19.42
C SER A 212 1.16 -14.90 -18.01
N PRO A 213 0.20 -15.84 -17.76
CA PRO A 213 -0.07 -16.35 -16.40
C PRO A 213 1.13 -17.06 -15.76
N GLY A 214 2.01 -17.70 -16.55
CA GLY A 214 3.25 -18.29 -16.06
C GLY A 214 4.22 -17.26 -15.49
N ALA A 215 4.51 -16.20 -16.25
CA ALA A 215 5.35 -15.09 -15.80
C ALA A 215 4.72 -14.33 -14.61
N ALA A 216 3.39 -14.22 -14.58
CA ALA A 216 2.64 -13.64 -13.46
C ALA A 216 2.85 -14.44 -12.18
N MET A 217 2.78 -15.78 -12.24
CA MET A 217 3.07 -16.65 -11.10
C MET A 217 4.54 -16.59 -10.67
N ASP A 218 5.48 -16.49 -11.62
CA ASP A 218 6.90 -16.33 -11.29
C ASP A 218 7.15 -15.01 -10.53
N PHE A 219 6.46 -13.94 -10.93
CA PHE A 219 6.51 -12.68 -10.19
C PHE A 219 5.92 -12.80 -8.79
N ILE A 220 4.76 -13.43 -8.64
CA ILE A 220 4.14 -13.65 -7.32
C ILE A 220 5.08 -14.48 -6.41
N ARG A 221 5.68 -15.55 -6.92
CA ARG A 221 6.69 -16.34 -6.17
C ARG A 221 7.92 -15.52 -5.80
N PHE A 222 8.39 -14.66 -6.71
CA PHE A 222 9.51 -13.78 -6.46
C PHE A 222 9.20 -12.77 -5.34
N VAL A 223 8.04 -12.13 -5.40
CA VAL A 223 7.58 -11.16 -4.41
C VAL A 223 7.43 -11.79 -3.03
N THR A 224 6.82 -12.98 -2.96
CA THR A 224 6.57 -13.68 -1.69
C THR A 224 7.75 -14.56 -1.23
N GLY A 225 8.79 -14.67 -2.03
CA GLY A 225 10.01 -15.38 -1.71
C GLY A 225 11.01 -14.56 -0.88
N PRO A 226 12.16 -15.15 -0.49
CA PRO A 226 13.13 -14.51 0.42
C PRO A 226 13.60 -13.13 -0.05
N ARG A 227 13.90 -12.98 -1.36
CA ARG A 227 14.37 -11.70 -1.95
C ARG A 227 13.30 -10.62 -1.92
N GLY A 228 12.04 -10.98 -2.20
CA GLY A 228 10.92 -10.07 -2.08
C GLY A 228 10.70 -9.67 -0.63
N ALA A 229 10.64 -10.63 0.27
CA ALA A 229 10.44 -10.42 1.71
C ALA A 229 11.47 -9.44 2.31
N GLU A 230 12.74 -9.51 1.91
CA GLU A 230 13.78 -8.56 2.32
C GLU A 230 13.42 -7.13 1.92
N ARG A 231 13.02 -6.91 0.67
CA ARG A 231 12.64 -5.58 0.15
C ARG A 231 11.37 -5.04 0.81
N PHE A 232 10.41 -5.93 1.07
CA PHE A 232 9.19 -5.57 1.80
C PHE A 232 9.51 -5.12 3.23
N ARG A 233 10.36 -5.86 3.98
CA ARG A 233 10.79 -5.45 5.33
C ARG A 233 11.49 -4.10 5.32
N ALA A 234 12.40 -3.87 4.36
CA ALA A 234 13.10 -2.59 4.20
C ALA A 234 12.13 -1.42 3.94
N ALA A 235 10.98 -1.68 3.30
CA ALA A 235 9.91 -0.71 3.07
C ALA A 235 8.87 -0.66 4.22
N GLY A 236 9.18 -1.23 5.39
CA GLY A 236 8.33 -1.14 6.59
C GLY A 236 7.15 -2.12 6.62
N TRP A 237 7.16 -3.16 5.76
CA TRP A 237 6.14 -4.21 5.77
C TRP A 237 6.47 -5.29 6.81
N ASP A 238 5.42 -5.79 7.44
CA ASP A 238 5.49 -7.04 8.17
C ASP A 238 5.23 -8.19 7.17
N VAL A 239 6.25 -8.97 6.94
CA VAL A 239 6.18 -10.19 6.12
C VAL A 239 6.49 -11.36 7.03
N GLY A 240 5.55 -12.30 7.15
CA GLY A 240 5.74 -13.50 7.94
C GLY A 240 7.08 -14.17 7.65
N SER A 241 7.60 -14.90 8.62
CA SER A 241 8.75 -15.79 8.36
C SER A 241 8.37 -16.71 7.20
N ALA A 242 9.17 -16.71 6.13
CA ALA A 242 8.97 -17.67 5.04
C ALA A 242 8.89 -19.06 5.69
N SER A 243 7.73 -19.71 5.59
CA SER A 243 7.62 -21.10 5.95
C SER A 243 8.58 -21.86 5.04
N ALA A 244 9.59 -22.47 5.63
CA ALA A 244 10.58 -23.30 4.96
C ALA A 244 9.93 -24.52 4.29
#